data_acd8fa1ef008492e62b61674f5dff828
#
_entry.id   acd8fa1ef008492e62b61674f5dff828
#
_cell.length_a   1.000
_cell.length_b   1.000
_cell.length_c   1.000
_cell.angle_alpha   90.00
_cell.angle_beta   90.00
_cell.angle_gamma   90.00
#
_symmetry.space_group_name_H-M   'P 1'
#
loop_
_entity.id
_entity.type
_entity.pdbx_description
1 polymer ?
#
loop_
_entity_poly.entity_id
_entity_poly.type
_entity_poly.pdbx_seq_one_letter_code
_entity_poly.pdbx_strand_id
1 'polypeptide(L)'
;MARSAGILLYRLRDGGPEVLLVHPGGPFWARKDAGAWSIPKGEYNDGEDPQAGALREFEEETGTALSPAALADLGTVRLKSGKQVAAWAVEGDLDADTIASNTFELEWPPRSGRMQTVPEVDRAGWFGLAEAREKLNPAQGAFLDRLSELLDG
;
A
#
# COMPACT_ATOMS: atom_id res chain seq x y z
N MET A 1 -13.62 13.14 8.09
CA MET A 1 -12.19 12.86 8.06
C MET A 1 -11.95 11.64 7.18
N ALA A 2 -11.02 11.73 6.24
CA ALA A 2 -10.76 10.63 5.32
C ALA A 2 -10.11 9.46 6.05
N ARG A 3 -10.60 8.25 5.80
CA ARG A 3 -10.08 7.01 6.36
C ARG A 3 -9.70 6.08 5.23
N SER A 4 -8.49 5.51 5.33
CA SER A 4 -7.99 4.54 4.37
C SER A 4 -7.78 3.20 5.05
N ALA A 5 -7.85 2.15 4.26
CA ALA A 5 -7.58 0.79 4.71
C ALA A 5 -6.67 0.12 3.69
N GLY A 6 -5.76 -0.70 4.16
CA GLY A 6 -4.78 -1.34 3.30
C GLY A 6 -4.36 -2.71 3.78
N ILE A 7 -3.60 -3.37 2.91
CA ILE A 7 -3.10 -4.72 3.16
C ILE A 7 -1.58 -4.70 3.10
N LEU A 8 -0.94 -5.23 4.14
CA LEU A 8 0.49 -5.53 4.11
C LEU A 8 0.64 -7.01 3.79
N LEU A 9 0.85 -7.30 2.51
CA LEU A 9 1.10 -8.66 2.05
C LEU A 9 2.56 -8.99 2.34
N TYR A 10 2.81 -10.13 2.98
CA TYR A 10 4.16 -10.55 3.27
C TYR A 10 4.38 -11.99 2.84
N ARG A 11 5.64 -12.31 2.60
CA ARG A 11 6.06 -13.68 2.30
C ARG A 11 7.33 -13.97 3.08
N LEU A 12 7.57 -15.26 3.35
CA LEU A 12 8.74 -15.68 4.11
C LEU A 12 9.77 -16.25 3.15
N ARG A 13 10.98 -15.74 3.23
CA ARG A 13 12.13 -16.18 2.43
C ARG A 13 13.28 -16.53 3.36
N ASP A 14 14.32 -17.16 2.84
CA ASP A 14 15.47 -17.61 3.65
C ASP A 14 16.13 -16.46 4.40
N GLY A 15 16.16 -15.27 3.81
CA GLY A 15 16.73 -14.09 4.45
C GLY A 15 15.80 -13.37 5.40
N GLY A 16 14.56 -13.89 5.62
CA GLY A 16 13.56 -13.29 6.50
C GLY A 16 12.32 -12.85 5.74
N PRO A 17 11.38 -12.19 6.44
CA PRO A 17 10.16 -11.75 5.80
C PRO A 17 10.40 -10.64 4.78
N GLU A 18 9.62 -10.67 3.70
CA GLU A 18 9.56 -9.61 2.70
C GLU A 18 8.13 -9.10 2.61
N VAL A 19 7.98 -7.81 2.37
CA VAL A 19 6.67 -7.17 2.25
C VAL A 19 6.51 -6.56 0.87
N LEU A 20 5.27 -6.55 0.37
CA LEU A 20 4.94 -5.94 -0.90
C LEU A 20 4.59 -4.47 -0.68
N LEU A 21 5.32 -3.60 -1.35
CA LEU A 21 5.04 -2.18 -1.35
C LEU A 21 4.74 -1.71 -2.77
N VAL A 22 3.99 -0.64 -2.88
CA VAL A 22 3.64 -0.04 -4.16
C VAL A 22 4.14 1.39 -4.22
N HIS A 23 4.52 1.81 -5.43
CA HIS A 23 4.99 3.16 -5.70
C HIS A 23 3.86 3.94 -6.36
N PRO A 24 3.53 5.15 -5.86
CA PRO A 24 2.45 5.93 -6.47
C PRO A 24 2.83 6.37 -7.87
N GLY A 25 1.82 6.33 -8.76
CA GLY A 25 2.01 6.72 -10.14
C GLY A 25 1.88 8.22 -10.34
N GLY A 26 2.17 8.65 -11.56
CA GLY A 26 2.05 10.04 -11.98
C GLY A 26 3.34 10.82 -11.90
N PRO A 27 3.37 11.98 -12.56
CA PRO A 27 4.63 12.74 -12.73
C PRO A 27 5.18 13.30 -11.42
N PHE A 28 4.30 13.62 -10.45
CA PHE A 28 4.76 14.16 -9.15
C PHE A 28 5.68 13.17 -8.43
N TRP A 29 5.36 11.86 -8.51
CA TRP A 29 6.07 10.82 -7.77
C TRP A 29 7.17 10.14 -8.59
N ALA A 30 7.25 10.42 -9.90
CA ALA A 30 8.06 9.62 -10.83
C ALA A 30 9.52 9.48 -10.41
N ARG A 31 10.11 10.50 -9.79
CA ARG A 31 11.53 10.48 -9.39
C ARG A 31 11.73 10.33 -7.89
N LYS A 32 10.65 10.09 -7.14
CA LYS A 32 10.75 9.94 -5.68
C LYS A 32 10.85 8.47 -5.34
N ASP A 33 11.66 8.14 -4.38
CA ASP A 33 11.89 6.77 -3.96
C ASP A 33 11.81 6.65 -2.44
N ALA A 34 12.86 6.99 -1.70
CA ALA A 34 12.85 6.86 -0.24
C ALA A 34 11.69 7.64 0.37
N GLY A 35 10.91 6.99 1.22
CA GLY A 35 9.75 7.60 1.87
C GLY A 35 8.53 7.77 0.99
N ALA A 36 8.60 7.36 -0.28
CA ALA A 36 7.52 7.56 -1.25
C ALA A 36 6.60 6.36 -1.42
N TRP A 37 7.06 5.18 -1.05
CA TRP A 37 6.30 3.94 -1.20
C TRP A 37 5.26 3.78 -0.10
N SER A 38 4.29 2.93 -0.35
CA SER A 38 3.17 2.70 0.55
C SER A 38 2.77 1.24 0.51
N ILE A 39 2.08 0.78 1.56
CA ILE A 39 1.30 -0.44 1.42
C ILE A 39 0.15 -0.16 0.44
N PRO A 40 -0.33 -1.17 -0.31
CA PRO A 40 -1.53 -1.00 -1.13
C PRO A 40 -2.71 -0.60 -0.24
N LYS A 41 -3.29 0.57 -0.48
CA LYS A 41 -4.35 1.11 0.37
C LYS A 41 -5.16 2.15 -0.39
N GLY A 42 -6.37 2.41 0.07
CA GLY A 42 -7.15 3.52 -0.43
C GLY A 42 -8.29 3.85 0.52
N GLU A 43 -9.02 4.90 0.20
CA GLU A 43 -10.13 5.35 1.02
C GLU A 43 -11.30 4.37 0.91
N TYR A 44 -11.96 4.11 2.03
CA TYR A 44 -13.17 3.30 2.02
C TYR A 44 -14.38 4.16 2.37
N ASN A 45 -15.55 3.71 1.90
CA ASN A 45 -16.79 4.47 2.01
C ASN A 45 -17.40 4.37 3.41
N ASP A 46 -18.16 5.39 3.78
CA ASP A 46 -18.97 5.32 5.01
C ASP A 46 -19.91 4.11 4.89
N GLY A 47 -19.95 3.31 5.94
CA GLY A 47 -20.76 2.11 5.94
C GLY A 47 -20.08 0.90 5.32
N GLU A 48 -18.94 1.08 4.66
CA GLU A 48 -18.15 -0.05 4.15
C GLU A 48 -17.28 -0.59 5.28
N ASP A 49 -17.25 -1.94 5.42
CA ASP A 49 -16.35 -2.57 6.38
C ASP A 49 -14.90 -2.26 6.00
N PRO A 50 -14.05 -1.78 6.95
CA PRO A 50 -12.66 -1.44 6.62
C PRO A 50 -11.86 -2.60 6.03
N GLN A 51 -12.07 -3.84 6.50
CA GLN A 51 -11.36 -5.00 5.91
C GLN A 51 -11.78 -5.22 4.46
N ALA A 52 -13.08 -5.11 4.18
CA ALA A 52 -13.57 -5.26 2.82
C ALA A 52 -13.01 -4.15 1.93
N GLY A 53 -12.93 -2.93 2.45
CA GLY A 53 -12.32 -1.81 1.76
C GLY A 53 -10.85 -2.04 1.46
N ALA A 54 -10.11 -2.59 2.44
CA ALA A 54 -8.70 -2.91 2.25
C ALA A 54 -8.49 -3.94 1.14
N LEU A 55 -9.30 -4.98 1.12
CA LEU A 55 -9.22 -6.04 0.10
C LEU A 55 -9.57 -5.49 -1.28
N ARG A 56 -10.59 -4.65 -1.36
CA ARG A 56 -10.99 -4.01 -2.62
C ARG A 56 -9.86 -3.12 -3.14
N GLU A 57 -9.29 -2.28 -2.28
CA GLU A 57 -8.21 -1.39 -2.68
C GLU A 57 -6.96 -2.16 -3.11
N PHE A 58 -6.67 -3.27 -2.43
CA PHE A 58 -5.55 -4.11 -2.84
C PHE A 58 -5.75 -4.61 -4.27
N GLU A 59 -6.95 -5.09 -4.58
CA GLU A 59 -7.24 -5.59 -5.92
C GLU A 59 -7.17 -4.47 -6.95
N GLU A 60 -7.69 -3.28 -6.62
CA GLU A 60 -7.64 -2.14 -7.53
C GLU A 60 -6.22 -1.68 -7.82
N GLU A 61 -5.31 -1.77 -6.84
CA GLU A 61 -3.93 -1.30 -7.00
C GLU A 61 -2.99 -2.35 -7.55
N THR A 62 -3.30 -3.62 -7.42
CA THR A 62 -2.39 -4.69 -7.86
C THR A 62 -2.97 -5.60 -8.94
N GLY A 63 -4.29 -5.60 -9.09
CA GLY A 63 -4.96 -6.52 -10.01
C GLY A 63 -5.15 -7.92 -9.45
N THR A 64 -4.78 -8.16 -8.19
CA THR A 64 -4.86 -9.48 -7.56
C THR A 64 -5.87 -9.45 -6.42
N ALA A 65 -6.83 -10.38 -6.44
CA ALA A 65 -7.79 -10.53 -5.36
C ALA A 65 -7.23 -11.44 -4.26
N LEU A 66 -7.46 -11.06 -3.01
CA LEU A 66 -7.05 -11.84 -1.85
C LEU A 66 -8.27 -12.38 -1.12
N SER A 67 -8.10 -13.55 -0.50
CA SER A 67 -9.12 -14.14 0.36
C SER A 67 -9.17 -13.38 1.70
N PRO A 68 -10.36 -13.14 2.27
CA PRO A 68 -10.46 -12.49 3.57
C PRO A 68 -10.04 -13.38 4.73
N ALA A 69 -9.78 -14.67 4.51
CA ALA A 69 -9.33 -15.57 5.54
C ALA A 69 -7.91 -15.21 6.00
N ALA A 70 -7.65 -15.29 7.29
CA ALA A 70 -6.31 -15.13 7.85
C ALA A 70 -5.74 -13.71 7.81
N LEU A 71 -6.57 -12.67 7.77
CA LEU A 71 -6.12 -11.30 7.95
C LEU A 71 -5.78 -11.05 9.42
N ALA A 72 -4.61 -10.47 9.68
CA ALA A 72 -4.18 -10.13 11.02
C ALA A 72 -4.15 -8.61 11.19
N ASP A 73 -4.82 -8.10 12.21
CA ASP A 73 -4.95 -6.66 12.45
C ASP A 73 -3.59 -6.04 12.81
N LEU A 74 -3.18 -5.03 12.07
CA LEU A 74 -1.97 -4.24 12.35
C LEU A 74 -2.29 -2.86 12.94
N GLY A 75 -3.58 -2.60 13.22
CA GLY A 75 -3.97 -1.32 13.81
C GLY A 75 -3.98 -0.18 12.81
N THR A 76 -3.90 1.02 13.35
CA THR A 76 -4.06 2.25 12.58
C THR A 76 -2.85 3.15 12.80
N VAL A 77 -2.45 3.87 11.76
CA VAL A 77 -1.46 4.94 11.88
C VAL A 77 -2.08 6.22 11.33
N ARG A 78 -1.51 7.37 11.71
CA ARG A 78 -1.93 8.67 11.21
C ARG A 78 -0.84 9.22 10.32
N LEU A 79 -1.18 9.56 9.08
CA LEU A 79 -0.27 10.21 8.16
C LEU A 79 -0.05 11.67 8.56
N LYS A 80 1.01 12.27 8.03
CA LYS A 80 1.31 13.68 8.30
C LYS A 80 0.15 14.60 7.94
N SER A 81 -0.62 14.24 6.93
CA SER A 81 -1.80 15.00 6.49
C SER A 81 -2.96 14.91 7.48
N GLY A 82 -2.89 14.05 8.50
CA GLY A 82 -3.99 13.77 9.40
C GLY A 82 -4.86 12.59 9.01
N LYS A 83 -4.71 12.08 7.79
CA LYS A 83 -5.46 10.91 7.31
C LYS A 83 -5.06 9.67 8.13
N GLN A 84 -6.05 8.87 8.50
CA GLN A 84 -5.81 7.62 9.22
C GLN A 84 -5.79 6.45 8.24
N VAL A 85 -4.87 5.51 8.49
CA VAL A 85 -4.74 4.29 7.68
C VAL A 85 -4.80 3.10 8.62
N ALA A 86 -5.79 2.24 8.42
CA ALA A 86 -5.87 0.94 9.09
C ALA A 86 -5.27 -0.12 8.17
N ALA A 87 -4.59 -1.12 8.72
CA ALA A 87 -3.97 -2.15 7.89
C ALA A 87 -4.13 -3.53 8.51
N TRP A 88 -4.11 -4.52 7.64
CA TRP A 88 -4.11 -5.95 8.00
C TRP A 88 -2.97 -6.63 7.27
N ALA A 89 -2.31 -7.55 7.97
CA ALA A 89 -1.27 -8.38 7.38
C ALA A 89 -1.85 -9.68 6.90
N VAL A 90 -1.33 -10.18 5.79
CA VAL A 90 -1.68 -11.51 5.29
C VAL A 90 -0.46 -12.10 4.60
N GLU A 91 -0.24 -13.41 4.79
CA GLU A 91 0.81 -14.12 4.11
C GLU A 91 0.35 -14.51 2.71
N GLY A 92 1.17 -14.27 1.71
CA GLY A 92 0.87 -14.64 0.34
C GLY A 92 1.98 -14.24 -0.59
N ASP A 93 1.77 -14.47 -1.89
CA ASP A 93 2.76 -14.15 -2.89
C ASP A 93 2.07 -13.67 -4.15
N LEU A 94 2.75 -12.86 -4.92
CA LEU A 94 2.34 -12.46 -6.25
C LEU A 94 3.58 -11.95 -6.97
N ASP A 95 3.49 -11.94 -8.31
CA ASP A 95 4.58 -11.40 -9.13
C ASP A 95 4.43 -9.88 -9.21
N ALA A 96 5.36 -9.17 -8.54
CA ALA A 96 5.31 -7.72 -8.49
C ALA A 96 5.44 -7.07 -9.88
N ASP A 97 6.04 -7.77 -10.84
CA ASP A 97 6.22 -7.25 -12.19
C ASP A 97 4.94 -7.32 -13.02
N THR A 98 3.93 -8.04 -12.57
CA THR A 98 2.68 -8.23 -13.31
C THR A 98 1.50 -7.48 -12.72
N ILE A 99 1.73 -6.55 -11.81
CA ILE A 99 0.63 -5.78 -11.21
C ILE A 99 -0.11 -4.97 -12.29
N ALA A 100 -1.42 -4.77 -12.05
CA ALA A 100 -2.25 -3.95 -12.92
C ALA A 100 -3.11 -3.05 -12.04
N SER A 101 -2.80 -1.77 -12.03
CA SER A 101 -3.47 -0.78 -11.20
C SER A 101 -4.58 -0.07 -11.95
N ASN A 102 -5.59 0.39 -11.23
CA ASN A 102 -6.56 1.33 -11.76
C ASN A 102 -5.85 2.65 -12.09
N THR A 103 -6.50 3.46 -12.92
CA THR A 103 -5.98 4.75 -13.33
C THR A 103 -6.89 5.87 -12.82
N PHE A 104 -6.36 7.09 -12.86
CA PHE A 104 -7.15 8.28 -12.53
C PHE A 104 -6.71 9.42 -13.45
N GLU A 105 -7.56 10.45 -13.54
CA GLU A 105 -7.28 11.63 -14.35
C GLU A 105 -6.56 12.66 -13.47
N LEU A 106 -5.46 13.19 -13.97
CA LEU A 106 -4.65 14.19 -13.28
C LEU A 106 -4.39 15.37 -14.17
N GLU A 107 -4.67 16.58 -13.66
CA GLU A 107 -4.26 17.80 -14.35
C GLU A 107 -2.77 18.02 -14.14
N TRP A 108 -2.02 17.98 -15.24
CA TRP A 108 -0.58 18.15 -15.15
C TRP A 108 -0.05 18.84 -16.42
N PRO A 109 0.78 19.88 -16.34
CA PRO A 109 1.21 20.54 -15.09
C PRO A 109 0.04 21.17 -14.32
N PRO A 110 0.23 21.50 -13.04
CA PRO A 110 -0.84 22.11 -12.27
C PRO A 110 -1.37 23.37 -12.96
N ARG A 111 -2.68 23.52 -12.98
CA ARG A 111 -3.39 24.68 -13.57
C ARG A 111 -3.18 24.85 -15.08
N SER A 112 -2.71 23.80 -15.76
CA SER A 112 -2.48 23.86 -17.21
C SER A 112 -3.74 23.61 -18.04
N GLY A 113 -4.76 23.01 -17.43
CA GLY A 113 -5.94 22.53 -18.14
C GLY A 113 -5.71 21.24 -18.90
N ARG A 114 -4.51 20.67 -18.83
CA ARG A 114 -4.17 19.43 -19.53
C ARG A 114 -4.39 18.25 -18.60
N MET A 115 -5.26 17.32 -19.02
CA MET A 115 -5.56 16.12 -18.24
C MET A 115 -4.71 14.95 -18.76
N GLN A 116 -4.16 14.18 -17.85
CA GLN A 116 -3.41 12.96 -18.14
C GLN A 116 -4.06 11.80 -17.42
N THR A 117 -4.13 10.65 -18.07
CA THR A 117 -4.52 9.40 -17.41
C THR A 117 -3.27 8.77 -16.85
N VAL A 118 -3.22 8.58 -15.52
CA VAL A 118 -2.05 8.02 -14.85
C VAL A 118 -2.48 6.83 -13.98
N PRO A 119 -1.63 5.82 -13.81
CA PRO A 119 -1.94 4.72 -12.89
C PRO A 119 -1.86 5.21 -11.45
N GLU A 120 -2.72 4.65 -10.59
CA GLU A 120 -2.61 4.92 -9.15
C GLU A 120 -1.30 4.38 -8.59
N VAL A 121 -0.84 3.25 -9.13
CA VAL A 121 0.41 2.59 -8.77
C VAL A 121 1.18 2.32 -10.06
N ASP A 122 2.41 2.79 -10.16
CA ASP A 122 3.21 2.57 -11.38
C ASP A 122 4.12 1.35 -11.28
N ARG A 123 4.41 0.87 -10.08
CA ARG A 123 5.22 -0.33 -9.87
C ARG A 123 5.05 -0.85 -8.46
N ALA A 124 5.39 -2.11 -8.26
CA ALA A 124 5.41 -2.75 -6.96
C ALA A 124 6.74 -3.45 -6.79
N GLY A 125 7.07 -3.79 -5.55
CA GLY A 125 8.29 -4.53 -5.26
C GLY A 125 8.18 -5.25 -3.93
N TRP A 126 8.99 -6.29 -3.80
CA TRP A 126 9.16 -7.03 -2.55
C TRP A 126 10.43 -6.53 -1.86
N PHE A 127 10.32 -6.20 -0.59
CA PHE A 127 11.43 -5.64 0.17
C PHE A 127 11.55 -6.36 1.51
N GLY A 128 12.78 -6.65 1.93
CA GLY A 128 13.01 -7.05 3.32
C GLY A 128 12.65 -5.90 4.26
N LEU A 129 12.46 -6.20 5.54
CA LEU A 129 11.93 -5.19 6.46
C LEU A 129 12.83 -3.96 6.60
N ALA A 130 14.16 -4.14 6.59
CA ALA A 130 15.08 -3.00 6.69
C ALA A 130 14.95 -2.05 5.49
N GLU A 131 14.94 -2.61 4.28
CA GLU A 131 14.79 -1.82 3.06
C GLU A 131 13.39 -1.22 2.97
N ALA A 132 12.38 -1.98 3.35
CA ALA A 132 11.01 -1.49 3.36
C ALA A 132 10.85 -0.26 4.24
N ARG A 133 11.54 -0.22 5.38
CA ARG A 133 11.49 0.94 6.27
C ARG A 133 12.02 2.20 5.60
N GLU A 134 13.05 2.08 4.77
CA GLU A 134 13.60 3.21 4.02
C GLU A 134 12.66 3.65 2.89
N LYS A 135 11.98 2.71 2.26
CA LYS A 135 11.09 2.99 1.12
C LYS A 135 9.75 3.57 1.54
N LEU A 136 9.20 3.11 2.66
CA LEU A 136 7.86 3.47 3.09
C LEU A 136 7.75 4.93 3.53
N ASN A 137 6.58 5.49 3.26
CA ASN A 137 6.14 6.71 3.94
C ASN A 137 6.42 6.53 5.44
N PRO A 138 7.14 7.46 6.08
CA PRO A 138 7.58 7.25 7.47
C PRO A 138 6.45 6.94 8.46
N ALA A 139 5.27 7.50 8.26
CA ALA A 139 4.14 7.24 9.15
C ALA A 139 3.69 5.79 9.12
N GLN A 140 3.99 5.06 8.03
CA GLN A 140 3.61 3.66 7.89
C GLN A 140 4.65 2.70 8.47
N GLY A 141 5.80 3.20 8.91
CA GLY A 141 6.85 2.35 9.48
C GLY A 141 6.39 1.53 10.67
N ALA A 142 5.43 2.02 11.44
CA ALA A 142 4.88 1.28 12.57
C ALA A 142 4.25 -0.06 12.15
N PHE A 143 3.74 -0.16 10.93
CA PHE A 143 3.18 -1.42 10.44
C PHE A 143 4.26 -2.50 10.34
N LEU A 144 5.49 -2.13 9.97
CA LEU A 144 6.60 -3.09 9.91
C LEU A 144 6.96 -3.60 11.30
N ASP A 145 6.96 -2.72 12.30
CA ASP A 145 7.23 -3.11 13.68
C ASP A 145 6.17 -4.08 14.18
N ARG A 146 4.91 -3.78 13.89
CA ARG A 146 3.79 -4.61 14.32
C ARG A 146 3.79 -5.96 13.60
N LEU A 147 4.19 -5.98 12.32
CA LEU A 147 4.35 -7.24 11.60
C LEU A 147 5.46 -8.09 12.23
N SER A 148 6.61 -7.49 12.55
CA SER A 148 7.70 -8.19 13.21
C SER A 148 7.25 -8.83 14.51
N GLU A 149 6.50 -8.09 15.32
CA GLU A 149 5.98 -8.61 16.58
C GLU A 149 5.03 -9.79 16.33
N LEU A 150 4.18 -9.69 15.33
CA LEU A 150 3.24 -10.73 14.95
C LEU A 150 3.96 -12.02 14.55
N LEU A 151 5.04 -11.89 13.77
CA LEU A 151 5.78 -13.04 13.26
C LEU A 151 6.68 -13.68 14.33
N ASP A 152 7.13 -12.90 15.30
CA ASP A 152 7.95 -13.39 16.42
C ASP A 152 7.11 -14.04 17.52
N GLY A 153 5.85 -13.68 17.58
CA GLY A 153 4.93 -14.22 18.56
C GLY A 153 4.29 -15.49 18.07
#